data_db1d9d0628d61f9d5ec99464080fcc44
#
_entry.id   db1d9d0628d61f9d5ec99464080fcc44
#
_cell.length_a   1.000
_cell.length_b   1.000
_cell.length_c   1.000
_cell.angle_alpha   90.00
_cell.angle_beta   90.00
_cell.angle_gamma   90.00
#
_symmetry.space_group_name_H-M   'P 1'
#
loop_
_entity.id
_entity.type
_entity.pdbx_description
1 polymer ?
#
loop_
_entity_poly.entity_id
_entity_poly.type
_entity_poly.pdbx_seq_one_letter_code
_entity_poly.pdbx_strand_id
1 'polypeptide(L)'
;MNNNTTIYSNTALDHTFKIGGDLIVNRLGYGAMRLSGQPGNFGAYPDWEGGEQLLRRAVELGVNFIDTAEAYGAGFNEQIIASALYPYKQDLVIATKGGINKPASDQILADASPEFLRSGVEGSLKRLKMEQIDLYQLHRPDPKVPFTESMGALKKLRDEGKIRHLGLSNVSVEQIKQARQIVPIVSVQNKFSISDRSFEDVLDYC
;
A
#
# COMPACT_ATOMS: atom_id res chain seq x y z
N MET A 1 -50.67 6.97 23.12
CA MET A 1 -49.48 7.71 22.68
C MET A 1 -48.27 6.87 23.00
N ASN A 2 -47.81 6.11 22.03
CA ASN A 2 -46.64 5.21 22.23
C ASN A 2 -45.41 5.91 21.65
N ASN A 3 -44.56 6.43 22.54
CA ASN A 3 -43.23 6.95 22.17
C ASN A 3 -42.30 5.79 21.97
N ASN A 4 -42.14 5.34 20.72
CA ASN A 4 -41.01 4.48 20.33
C ASN A 4 -39.77 5.35 20.21
N THR A 5 -39.03 5.52 21.29
CA THR A 5 -37.67 6.04 21.26
C THR A 5 -36.76 4.92 20.78
N THR A 6 -36.41 4.95 19.49
CA THR A 6 -35.36 4.06 18.95
C THR A 6 -34.07 4.49 19.59
N ILE A 7 -33.62 3.70 20.58
CA ILE A 7 -32.30 3.86 21.18
C ILE A 7 -31.29 3.36 20.11
N TYR A 8 -30.68 4.28 19.38
CA TYR A 8 -29.46 3.96 18.64
C TYR A 8 -28.41 3.57 19.68
N SER A 9 -28.13 2.28 19.80
CA SER A 9 -26.98 1.82 20.56
C SER A 9 -25.75 2.46 19.94
N ASN A 10 -25.10 3.33 20.70
CA ASN A 10 -23.82 3.92 20.37
C ASN A 10 -22.78 2.81 20.52
N THR A 11 -22.76 1.85 19.58
CA THR A 11 -21.58 0.98 19.39
C THR A 11 -20.49 1.92 18.94
N ALA A 12 -19.58 2.24 19.85
CA ALA A 12 -18.37 2.96 19.53
C ALA A 12 -17.75 2.26 18.31
N LEU A 13 -17.71 2.95 17.17
CA LEU A 13 -17.04 2.44 15.98
C LEU A 13 -15.63 2.09 16.39
N ASP A 14 -15.25 0.84 16.21
CA ASP A 14 -13.87 0.44 16.42
C ASP A 14 -13.01 1.26 15.44
N HIS A 15 -12.23 2.18 15.98
CA HIS A 15 -11.39 3.07 15.19
C HIS A 15 -10.16 2.36 14.64
N THR A 16 -9.91 1.13 15.06
CA THR A 16 -8.77 0.31 14.64
C THR A 16 -9.18 -0.82 13.72
N PHE A 17 -8.20 -1.36 13.01
CA PHE A 17 -8.32 -2.57 12.20
C PHE A 17 -7.02 -3.36 12.28
N LYS A 18 -7.10 -4.70 12.22
CA LYS A 18 -5.92 -5.57 12.21
C LYS A 18 -5.68 -6.12 10.82
N ILE A 19 -4.63 -5.64 10.15
CA ILE A 19 -4.16 -6.22 8.89
C ILE A 19 -3.26 -7.42 9.22
N GLY A 20 -3.52 -8.55 8.57
CA GLY A 20 -2.73 -9.77 8.80
C GLY A 20 -2.80 -10.37 10.21
N GLY A 21 -3.67 -9.83 11.09
CA GLY A 21 -3.87 -10.28 12.46
C GLY A 21 -2.95 -9.61 13.49
N ASP A 22 -1.93 -8.90 13.07
CA ASP A 22 -0.88 -8.33 13.95
C ASP A 22 -0.51 -6.87 13.67
N LEU A 23 -0.79 -6.31 12.47
CA LEU A 23 -0.63 -4.90 12.19
C LEU A 23 -1.88 -4.13 12.61
N ILE A 24 -1.82 -3.47 13.76
CA ILE A 24 -2.93 -2.67 14.28
C ILE A 24 -2.85 -1.27 13.66
N VAL A 25 -3.83 -0.94 12.83
CA VAL A 25 -3.90 0.35 12.15
C VAL A 25 -5.18 1.10 12.52
N ASN A 26 -5.10 2.43 12.54
CA ASN A 26 -6.28 3.27 12.58
C ASN A 26 -6.97 3.22 11.21
N ARG A 27 -8.31 3.25 11.18
CA ARG A 27 -9.08 3.12 9.93
C ARG A 27 -8.84 4.25 8.95
N LEU A 28 -8.40 5.40 9.43
CA LEU A 28 -7.98 6.53 8.58
C LEU A 28 -6.46 6.46 8.36
N GLY A 29 -6.06 5.95 7.19
CA GLY A 29 -4.68 5.97 6.72
C GLY A 29 -4.38 7.18 5.83
N TYR A 30 -3.11 7.42 5.57
CA TYR A 30 -2.64 8.48 4.67
C TYR A 30 -2.09 7.91 3.37
N GLY A 31 -2.73 8.24 2.24
CA GLY A 31 -2.24 7.92 0.90
C GLY A 31 -1.25 8.97 0.41
N ALA A 32 0.02 8.61 0.29
CA ALA A 32 1.11 9.55 0.04
C ALA A 32 1.33 9.89 -1.45
N MET A 33 0.60 9.30 -2.39
CA MET A 33 0.84 9.45 -3.84
C MET A 33 1.01 10.90 -4.29
N ARG A 34 0.30 11.85 -3.68
CA ARG A 34 0.37 13.27 -4.04
C ARG A 34 1.62 13.99 -3.54
N LEU A 35 2.38 13.39 -2.63
CA LEU A 35 3.71 13.87 -2.25
C LEU A 35 4.76 13.43 -3.28
N SER A 36 4.54 13.79 -4.52
CA SER A 36 5.43 13.54 -5.67
C SER A 36 5.29 14.64 -6.70
N GLY A 37 6.27 14.77 -7.59
CA GLY A 37 6.28 15.78 -8.65
C GLY A 37 5.08 15.65 -9.59
N GLN A 38 4.68 16.76 -10.19
CA GLN A 38 3.60 16.83 -11.17
C GLN A 38 4.13 17.44 -12.50
N PRO A 39 3.59 17.06 -13.64
CA PRO A 39 2.50 16.11 -13.86
C PRO A 39 2.90 14.64 -13.66
N GLY A 40 1.89 13.78 -13.52
CA GLY A 40 2.07 12.34 -13.59
C GLY A 40 2.59 11.66 -12.33
N ASN A 41 2.70 12.34 -11.19
CA ASN A 41 3.32 11.81 -9.96
C ASN A 41 4.74 11.27 -10.23
N PHE A 42 5.60 12.08 -10.85
CA PHE A 42 6.96 11.73 -11.25
C PHE A 42 7.97 12.74 -10.70
N GLY A 43 9.10 12.24 -10.19
CA GLY A 43 10.12 13.06 -9.53
C GLY A 43 9.77 13.49 -8.10
N ALA A 44 10.63 14.32 -7.53
CA ALA A 44 10.49 14.81 -6.17
C ALA A 44 9.28 15.75 -6.01
N TYR A 45 8.71 15.77 -4.81
CA TYR A 45 7.69 16.76 -4.44
C TYR A 45 8.33 18.16 -4.38
N PRO A 46 7.78 19.17 -5.07
CA PRO A 46 8.45 20.48 -5.19
C PRO A 46 8.63 21.20 -3.84
N ASP A 47 7.64 21.11 -2.95
CA ASP A 47 7.73 21.66 -1.61
C ASP A 47 8.10 20.54 -0.62
N TRP A 48 9.36 20.11 -0.68
CA TRP A 48 9.84 18.99 0.12
C TRP A 48 9.64 19.20 1.62
N GLU A 49 10.00 20.39 2.14
CA GLU A 49 9.86 20.72 3.55
C GLU A 49 8.40 20.75 4.00
N GLY A 50 7.50 21.35 3.22
CA GLY A 50 6.06 21.33 3.48
C GLY A 50 5.49 19.91 3.42
N GLY A 51 5.98 19.07 2.53
CA GLY A 51 5.64 17.65 2.47
C GLY A 51 6.05 16.87 3.72
N GLU A 52 7.25 17.12 4.24
CA GLU A 52 7.71 16.54 5.51
C GLU A 52 6.86 17.00 6.70
N GLN A 53 6.56 18.30 6.78
CA GLN A 53 5.71 18.86 7.84
C GLN A 53 4.31 18.25 7.80
N LEU A 54 3.74 18.06 6.62
CA LEU A 54 2.44 17.42 6.43
C LEU A 54 2.45 15.96 6.91
N LEU A 55 3.48 15.18 6.61
CA LEU A 55 3.62 13.80 7.08
C LEU A 55 3.73 13.73 8.60
N ARG A 56 4.57 14.58 9.21
CA ARG A 56 4.69 14.68 10.67
C ARG A 56 3.34 15.04 11.30
N ARG A 57 2.64 16.02 10.72
CA ARG A 57 1.32 16.44 11.20
C ARG A 57 0.27 15.35 11.09
N ALA A 58 0.26 14.57 10.01
CA ALA A 58 -0.64 13.42 9.87
C ALA A 58 -0.44 12.40 11.01
N VAL A 59 0.82 12.06 11.31
CA VAL A 59 1.15 11.13 12.41
C VAL A 59 0.80 11.71 13.79
N GLU A 60 0.98 13.02 14.01
CA GLU A 60 0.55 13.69 15.25
C GLU A 60 -0.98 13.64 15.44
N LEU A 61 -1.74 13.68 14.36
CA LEU A 61 -3.20 13.57 14.35
C LEU A 61 -3.72 12.13 14.48
N GLY A 62 -2.82 11.16 14.66
CA GLY A 62 -3.17 9.77 14.91
C GLY A 62 -3.17 8.89 13.66
N VAL A 63 -2.67 9.34 12.51
CA VAL A 63 -2.41 8.45 11.38
C VAL A 63 -1.25 7.55 11.73
N ASN A 64 -1.49 6.25 11.69
CA ASN A 64 -0.45 5.23 11.90
C ASN A 64 -0.36 4.22 10.74
N PHE A 65 -1.00 4.53 9.61
CA PHE A 65 -0.94 3.74 8.39
C PHE A 65 -0.66 4.65 7.19
N ILE A 66 0.50 4.49 6.55
CA ILE A 66 0.91 5.27 5.38
C ILE A 66 0.99 4.34 4.18
N ASP A 67 0.30 4.70 3.09
CA ASP A 67 0.31 3.99 1.82
C ASP A 67 1.13 4.76 0.78
N THR A 68 2.20 4.13 0.29
CA THR A 68 3.08 4.64 -0.75
C THR A 68 3.29 3.61 -1.86
N ALA A 69 4.20 3.86 -2.79
CA ALA A 69 4.67 2.93 -3.81
C ALA A 69 5.99 3.38 -4.41
N GLU A 70 6.81 2.42 -4.87
CA GLU A 70 8.02 2.66 -5.65
C GLU A 70 7.76 3.58 -6.85
N ALA A 71 6.65 3.36 -7.57
CA ALA A 71 6.28 4.13 -8.75
C ALA A 71 5.92 5.60 -8.44
N TYR A 72 5.63 5.96 -7.18
CA TYR A 72 5.28 7.33 -6.84
C TYR A 72 6.53 8.20 -6.78
N GLY A 73 6.59 9.18 -7.67
CA GLY A 73 7.76 10.03 -7.82
C GLY A 73 9.02 9.29 -8.25
N ALA A 74 8.93 8.07 -8.82
CA ALA A 74 10.07 7.22 -9.11
C ALA A 74 10.96 6.96 -7.86
N GLY A 75 10.33 6.67 -6.73
CA GLY A 75 10.98 6.41 -5.44
C GLY A 75 11.16 7.63 -4.54
N PHE A 76 10.98 8.86 -5.04
CA PHE A 76 11.08 10.06 -4.19
C PHE A 76 10.00 10.11 -3.11
N ASN A 77 8.84 9.50 -3.35
CA ASN A 77 7.77 9.43 -2.36
C ASN A 77 8.16 8.59 -1.13
N GLU A 78 8.86 7.49 -1.32
CA GLU A 78 9.41 6.71 -0.21
C GLU A 78 10.55 7.46 0.51
N GLN A 79 11.35 8.23 -0.23
CA GLN A 79 12.43 9.04 0.36
C GLN A 79 11.90 10.16 1.24
N ILE A 80 10.84 10.89 0.85
CA ILE A 80 10.27 11.95 1.67
C ILE A 80 9.61 11.39 2.93
N ILE A 81 8.99 10.20 2.87
CA ILE A 81 8.45 9.51 4.04
C ILE A 81 9.58 9.19 5.03
N ALA A 82 10.69 8.63 4.54
CA ALA A 82 11.84 8.34 5.38
C ALA A 82 12.51 9.61 5.94
N SER A 83 12.59 10.66 5.14
CA SER A 83 13.14 11.95 5.59
C SER A 83 12.30 12.60 6.70
N ALA A 84 10.98 12.50 6.58
CA ALA A 84 10.06 13.08 7.56
C ALA A 84 9.96 12.29 8.86
N LEU A 85 9.97 10.95 8.79
CA LEU A 85 9.47 10.10 9.87
C LEU A 85 10.49 9.10 10.43
N TYR A 86 11.66 8.93 9.77
CA TYR A 86 12.69 8.06 10.33
C TYR A 86 13.47 8.77 11.47
N PRO A 87 13.71 8.10 12.62
CA PRO A 87 13.31 6.74 12.97
C PRO A 87 11.80 6.62 13.23
N TYR A 88 11.20 5.55 12.67
CA TYR A 88 9.74 5.36 12.74
C TYR A 88 9.26 5.07 14.16
N LYS A 89 8.05 5.55 14.49
CA LYS A 89 7.35 5.11 15.69
C LYS A 89 7.02 3.63 15.59
N GLN A 90 7.02 2.93 16.70
CA GLN A 90 6.81 1.47 16.75
C GLN A 90 5.45 1.02 16.20
N ASP A 91 4.43 1.86 16.31
CA ASP A 91 3.06 1.61 15.85
C ASP A 91 2.79 2.13 14.44
N LEU A 92 3.76 2.77 13.79
CA LEU A 92 3.61 3.27 12.43
C LEU A 92 3.81 2.14 11.42
N VAL A 93 2.79 1.85 10.65
CA VAL A 93 2.79 0.84 9.58
C VAL A 93 2.98 1.53 8.23
N ILE A 94 3.94 1.07 7.44
CA ILE A 94 4.18 1.56 6.08
C ILE A 94 3.87 0.45 5.08
N ALA A 95 2.89 0.72 4.21
CA ALA A 95 2.59 -0.08 3.04
C ALA A 95 3.23 0.53 1.81
N THR A 96 3.98 -0.27 1.03
CA THR A 96 4.48 0.14 -0.28
C THR A 96 4.17 -0.92 -1.34
N LYS A 97 4.40 -0.58 -2.60
CA LYS A 97 4.00 -1.39 -3.75
C LYS A 97 5.10 -1.40 -4.80
N GLY A 98 5.21 -2.53 -5.53
CA GLY A 98 6.04 -2.63 -6.72
C GLY A 98 5.38 -3.43 -7.82
N GLY A 99 6.03 -3.51 -8.98
CA GLY A 99 5.48 -4.12 -10.18
C GLY A 99 4.94 -3.10 -11.18
N ILE A 100 5.28 -1.83 -10.99
CA ILE A 100 5.08 -0.76 -11.98
C ILE A 100 6.42 -0.08 -12.25
N ASN A 101 6.88 -0.21 -13.48
CA ASN A 101 8.00 0.55 -14.01
C ASN A 101 7.50 1.91 -14.53
N LYS A 102 8.08 2.99 -14.03
CA LYS A 102 7.71 4.35 -14.39
C LYS A 102 8.93 5.15 -14.85
N PRO A 103 9.39 4.95 -16.09
CA PRO A 103 10.59 5.59 -16.59
C PRO A 103 10.40 7.08 -16.90
N ALA A 104 9.16 7.57 -17.07
CA ALA A 104 8.83 8.97 -17.35
C ALA A 104 7.46 9.34 -16.76
N SER A 105 7.15 10.64 -16.73
CA SER A 105 5.90 11.16 -16.14
C SER A 105 4.63 10.66 -16.82
N ASP A 106 4.68 10.38 -18.11
CA ASP A 106 3.59 9.93 -18.98
C ASP A 106 3.62 8.41 -19.25
N GLN A 107 4.61 7.68 -18.72
CA GLN A 107 4.77 6.25 -18.95
C GLN A 107 4.53 5.44 -17.68
N ILE A 108 3.56 4.56 -17.73
CA ILE A 108 3.24 3.60 -16.66
C ILE A 108 3.21 2.21 -17.29
N LEU A 109 4.23 1.42 -17.02
CA LEU A 109 4.40 0.08 -17.56
C LEU A 109 4.26 -0.94 -16.43
N ALA A 110 3.41 -1.96 -16.62
CA ALA A 110 3.43 -3.10 -15.73
C ALA A 110 4.74 -3.88 -15.95
N ASP A 111 5.42 -4.23 -14.88
CA ASP A 111 6.57 -5.11 -14.88
C ASP A 111 6.55 -5.88 -13.53
N ALA A 112 5.92 -7.04 -13.56
CA ALA A 112 5.85 -7.91 -12.39
C ALA A 112 6.78 -9.14 -12.54
N SER A 113 7.87 -8.99 -13.32
CA SER A 113 8.90 -10.01 -13.42
C SER A 113 9.58 -10.24 -12.06
N PRO A 114 10.03 -11.48 -11.78
CA PRO A 114 10.73 -11.80 -10.54
C PRO A 114 11.93 -10.89 -10.25
N GLU A 115 12.69 -10.53 -11.27
CA GLU A 115 13.87 -9.67 -11.18
C GLU A 115 13.48 -8.24 -10.83
N PHE A 116 12.45 -7.68 -11.49
CA PHE A 116 11.96 -6.33 -11.23
C PHE A 116 11.36 -6.23 -9.83
N LEU A 117 10.54 -7.19 -9.42
CA LEU A 117 9.96 -7.23 -8.08
C LEU A 117 11.03 -7.30 -6.99
N ARG A 118 12.09 -8.11 -7.19
CA ARG A 118 13.22 -8.18 -6.26
C ARG A 118 13.92 -6.83 -6.13
N SER A 119 14.30 -6.25 -7.27
CA SER A 119 14.95 -4.93 -7.31
C SER A 119 14.08 -3.86 -6.64
N GLY A 120 12.76 -3.89 -6.89
CA GLY A 120 11.79 -2.98 -6.30
C GLY A 120 11.73 -3.08 -4.78
N VAL A 121 11.62 -4.30 -4.22
CA VAL A 121 11.62 -4.53 -2.78
C VAL A 121 12.92 -4.05 -2.13
N GLU A 122 14.07 -4.41 -2.71
CA GLU A 122 15.38 -4.02 -2.19
C GLU A 122 15.60 -2.50 -2.29
N GLY A 123 15.11 -1.89 -3.35
CA GLY A 123 15.08 -0.43 -3.52
C GLY A 123 14.20 0.25 -2.47
N SER A 124 12.99 -0.25 -2.23
CA SER A 124 12.07 0.28 -1.22
C SER A 124 12.64 0.18 0.20
N LEU A 125 13.23 -0.97 0.57
CA LEU A 125 13.91 -1.15 1.85
C LEU A 125 14.99 -0.08 2.07
N LYS A 126 15.81 0.17 1.04
CA LYS A 126 16.87 1.18 1.10
C LYS A 126 16.30 2.60 1.22
N ARG A 127 15.30 2.97 0.41
CA ARG A 127 14.71 4.32 0.41
C ARG A 127 13.95 4.61 1.71
N LEU A 128 13.22 3.62 2.21
CA LEU A 128 12.50 3.69 3.49
C LEU A 128 13.39 3.49 4.71
N LYS A 129 14.66 3.10 4.55
CA LYS A 129 15.58 2.77 5.67
C LYS A 129 15.02 1.69 6.60
N MET A 130 14.40 0.66 6.02
CA MET A 130 13.79 -0.47 6.73
C MET A 130 14.56 -1.76 6.43
N GLU A 131 14.61 -2.68 7.39
CA GLU A 131 15.14 -4.03 7.18
C GLU A 131 14.06 -4.99 6.66
N GLN A 132 12.79 -4.73 7.02
CA GLN A 132 11.61 -5.47 6.59
C GLN A 132 10.46 -4.51 6.33
N ILE A 133 9.74 -4.68 5.21
CA ILE A 133 8.54 -3.92 4.86
C ILE A 133 7.34 -4.57 5.55
N ASP A 134 6.54 -3.78 6.29
CA ASP A 134 5.35 -4.28 7.00
C ASP A 134 4.31 -4.87 6.06
N LEU A 135 3.96 -4.15 4.99
CA LEU A 135 3.00 -4.57 3.98
C LEU A 135 3.52 -4.20 2.58
N TYR A 136 3.82 -5.20 1.77
CA TYR A 136 4.17 -5.01 0.37
C TYR A 136 3.07 -5.52 -0.55
N GLN A 137 2.63 -4.69 -1.50
CA GLN A 137 1.55 -5.04 -2.41
C GLN A 137 2.08 -5.20 -3.84
N LEU A 138 1.64 -6.25 -4.54
CA LEU A 138 1.75 -6.25 -6.00
C LEU A 138 0.86 -5.12 -6.53
N HIS A 139 1.48 -4.08 -7.11
CA HIS A 139 0.78 -2.85 -7.49
C HIS A 139 -0.24 -3.08 -8.61
N ARG A 140 0.12 -3.97 -9.56
CA ARG A 140 -0.74 -4.40 -10.67
C ARG A 140 -0.21 -5.72 -11.23
N PRO A 141 -1.08 -6.66 -11.60
CA PRO A 141 -0.69 -7.80 -12.43
C PRO A 141 -0.12 -7.35 -13.78
N ASP A 142 0.92 -8.03 -14.24
CA ASP A 142 1.49 -7.82 -15.56
C ASP A 142 0.97 -8.91 -16.51
N PRO A 143 0.28 -8.55 -17.61
CA PRO A 143 -0.24 -9.53 -18.55
C PRO A 143 0.85 -10.30 -19.31
N LYS A 144 2.09 -9.85 -19.27
CA LYS A 144 3.24 -10.47 -19.94
C LYS A 144 3.96 -11.50 -19.06
N VAL A 145 3.67 -11.50 -17.75
CA VAL A 145 4.31 -12.39 -16.77
C VAL A 145 3.23 -13.29 -16.17
N PRO A 146 3.43 -14.61 -16.14
CA PRO A 146 2.51 -15.50 -15.45
C PRO A 146 2.32 -15.04 -14.00
N PHE A 147 1.07 -14.81 -13.58
CA PHE A 147 0.76 -14.27 -12.26
C PHE A 147 1.34 -15.12 -11.13
N THR A 148 1.41 -16.44 -11.33
CA THR A 148 2.02 -17.38 -10.39
C THR A 148 3.52 -17.16 -10.20
N GLU A 149 4.24 -16.72 -11.24
CA GLU A 149 5.66 -16.39 -11.15
C GLU A 149 5.90 -15.14 -10.31
N SER A 150 5.10 -14.09 -10.55
CA SER A 150 5.13 -12.87 -9.74
C SER A 150 4.86 -13.17 -8.27
N MET A 151 3.82 -13.97 -7.99
CA MET A 151 3.47 -14.37 -6.62
C MET A 151 4.52 -15.27 -5.97
N GLY A 152 5.14 -16.15 -6.74
CA GLY A 152 6.26 -16.98 -6.29
C GLY A 152 7.49 -16.14 -5.90
N ALA A 153 7.80 -15.11 -6.69
CA ALA A 153 8.89 -14.18 -6.37
C ALA A 153 8.62 -13.39 -5.09
N LEU A 154 7.41 -12.87 -4.92
CA LEU A 154 7.02 -12.16 -3.70
C LEU A 154 7.01 -13.08 -2.47
N LYS A 155 6.54 -14.33 -2.63
CA LYS A 155 6.63 -15.34 -1.56
C LYS A 155 8.08 -15.55 -1.12
N LYS A 156 9.01 -15.70 -2.07
CA LYS A 156 10.44 -15.88 -1.77
C LYS A 156 11.00 -14.69 -1.00
N LEU A 157 10.67 -13.46 -1.38
CA LEU A 157 11.11 -12.25 -0.67
C LEU A 157 10.54 -12.15 0.75
N ARG A 158 9.31 -12.63 0.95
CA ARG A 158 8.72 -12.76 2.28
C ARG A 158 9.43 -13.83 3.12
N ASP A 159 9.70 -14.99 2.53
CA ASP A 159 10.41 -16.09 3.20
C ASP A 159 11.89 -15.71 3.54
N GLU A 160 12.48 -14.79 2.78
CA GLU A 160 13.78 -14.16 3.06
C GLU A 160 13.70 -13.10 4.19
N GLY A 161 12.51 -12.80 4.73
CA GLY A 161 12.31 -11.82 5.79
C GLY A 161 12.29 -10.36 5.32
N LYS A 162 12.34 -10.09 4.01
CA LYS A 162 12.30 -8.71 3.45
C LYS A 162 10.90 -8.09 3.50
N ILE A 163 9.86 -8.93 3.51
CA ILE A 163 8.46 -8.56 3.55
C ILE A 163 7.79 -9.30 4.71
N ARG A 164 7.05 -8.60 5.55
CA ARG A 164 6.25 -9.19 6.63
C ARG A 164 4.93 -9.75 6.09
N HIS A 165 4.14 -8.89 5.46
CA HIS A 165 2.85 -9.23 4.87
C HIS A 165 2.76 -8.88 3.40
N LEU A 166 2.01 -9.70 2.64
CA LEU A 166 1.73 -9.47 1.23
C LEU A 166 0.28 -9.05 1.01
N GLY A 167 0.12 -8.06 0.15
CA GLY A 167 -1.16 -7.63 -0.37
C GLY A 167 -1.18 -7.58 -1.89
N LEU A 168 -2.35 -7.29 -2.43
CA LEU A 168 -2.58 -7.16 -3.87
C LEU A 168 -3.27 -5.83 -4.18
N SER A 169 -3.04 -5.31 -5.39
CA SER A 169 -3.73 -4.12 -5.87
C SER A 169 -4.16 -4.31 -7.32
N ASN A 170 -5.35 -3.79 -7.66
CA ASN A 170 -5.93 -3.87 -9.00
C ASN A 170 -6.10 -5.31 -9.51
N VAL A 171 -6.70 -6.17 -8.70
CA VAL A 171 -6.87 -7.62 -8.97
C VAL A 171 -8.33 -8.04 -8.96
N SER A 172 -8.63 -9.13 -9.69
CA SER A 172 -9.94 -9.81 -9.65
C SER A 172 -10.01 -10.82 -8.49
N VAL A 173 -11.23 -11.31 -8.23
CA VAL A 173 -11.47 -12.39 -7.25
C VAL A 173 -10.69 -13.66 -7.62
N GLU A 174 -10.61 -14.02 -8.90
CA GLU A 174 -9.87 -15.19 -9.39
C GLU A 174 -8.39 -15.05 -9.10
N GLN A 175 -7.81 -13.88 -9.32
CA GLN A 175 -6.41 -13.59 -9.01
C GLN A 175 -6.12 -13.65 -7.50
N ILE A 176 -7.04 -13.17 -6.67
CA ILE A 176 -6.93 -13.29 -5.20
C ILE A 176 -6.93 -14.77 -4.80
N LYS A 177 -7.88 -15.58 -5.33
CA LYS A 177 -7.94 -17.02 -5.07
C LYS A 177 -6.65 -17.74 -5.50
N GLN A 178 -6.12 -17.39 -6.67
CA GLN A 178 -4.87 -17.96 -7.19
C GLN A 178 -3.67 -17.58 -6.30
N ALA A 179 -3.54 -16.32 -5.91
CA ALA A 179 -2.47 -15.86 -5.02
C ALA A 179 -2.50 -16.58 -3.67
N ARG A 180 -3.69 -16.75 -3.08
CA ARG A 180 -3.87 -17.42 -1.79
C ARG A 180 -3.49 -18.90 -1.78
N GLN A 181 -3.42 -19.55 -2.93
CA GLN A 181 -2.87 -20.91 -3.05
C GLN A 181 -1.33 -20.94 -2.96
N ILE A 182 -0.67 -19.80 -3.18
CA ILE A 182 0.79 -19.67 -3.20
C ILE A 182 1.31 -19.11 -1.89
N VAL A 183 0.64 -18.06 -1.38
CA VAL A 183 1.07 -17.31 -0.19
C VAL A 183 -0.13 -16.64 0.49
N PRO A 184 -0.15 -16.49 1.82
CA PRO A 184 -1.18 -15.70 2.50
C PRO A 184 -1.23 -14.26 1.99
N ILE A 185 -2.43 -13.80 1.62
CA ILE A 185 -2.72 -12.42 1.23
C ILE A 185 -3.55 -11.78 2.34
N VAL A 186 -3.10 -10.65 2.87
CA VAL A 186 -3.72 -9.99 4.02
C VAL A 186 -4.47 -8.70 3.68
N SER A 187 -4.26 -8.15 2.48
CA SER A 187 -4.97 -6.95 2.01
C SER A 187 -5.18 -6.96 0.50
N VAL A 188 -6.25 -6.29 0.08
CA VAL A 188 -6.51 -5.96 -1.32
C VAL A 188 -6.83 -4.47 -1.41
N GLN A 189 -6.22 -3.78 -2.38
CA GLN A 189 -6.44 -2.37 -2.65
C GLN A 189 -6.87 -2.18 -4.09
N ASN A 190 -8.16 -2.06 -4.32
CA ASN A 190 -8.74 -1.77 -5.63
C ASN A 190 -9.43 -0.41 -5.63
N LYS A 191 -9.55 0.19 -6.82
CA LYS A 191 -10.27 1.46 -6.97
C LYS A 191 -11.77 1.23 -6.69
N PHE A 192 -12.32 2.02 -5.76
CA PHE A 192 -13.72 1.98 -5.40
C PHE A 192 -14.20 3.38 -5.00
N SER A 193 -15.33 3.83 -5.56
CA SER A 193 -15.91 5.12 -5.23
C SER A 193 -17.41 5.14 -5.54
N ILE A 194 -18.08 6.25 -5.24
CA ILE A 194 -19.50 6.44 -5.59
C ILE A 194 -19.73 6.26 -7.11
N SER A 195 -18.78 6.70 -7.93
CA SER A 195 -18.88 6.66 -9.41
C SER A 195 -18.14 5.49 -10.07
N ASP A 196 -17.41 4.67 -9.30
CA ASP A 196 -16.65 3.52 -9.81
C ASP A 196 -16.85 2.33 -8.89
N ARG A 197 -17.67 1.36 -9.35
CA ARG A 197 -18.06 0.15 -8.63
C ARG A 197 -17.55 -1.12 -9.31
N SER A 198 -16.56 -0.98 -10.22
CA SER A 198 -16.06 -2.09 -11.04
C SER A 198 -15.44 -3.25 -10.26
N PHE A 199 -15.07 -3.04 -9.01
CA PHE A 199 -14.52 -4.06 -8.11
C PHE A 199 -15.43 -4.35 -6.89
N GLU A 200 -16.74 -4.17 -7.04
CA GLU A 200 -17.69 -4.44 -5.94
C GLU A 200 -17.69 -5.92 -5.55
N ASP A 201 -17.58 -6.81 -6.52
CA ASP A 201 -17.44 -8.25 -6.33
C ASP A 201 -16.20 -8.63 -5.49
N VAL A 202 -15.11 -7.87 -5.64
CA VAL A 202 -13.89 -8.05 -4.82
C VAL A 202 -14.14 -7.59 -3.39
N LEU A 203 -14.84 -6.47 -3.18
CA LEU A 203 -15.21 -5.99 -1.85
C LEU A 203 -16.09 -7.01 -1.13
N ASP A 204 -17.08 -7.59 -1.83
CA ASP A 204 -17.98 -8.61 -1.27
C ASP A 204 -17.26 -9.93 -0.96
N TYR A 205 -16.20 -10.24 -1.72
CA TYR A 205 -15.39 -11.45 -1.52
C TYR A 205 -14.46 -11.34 -0.31
N CYS A 206 -13.92 -10.13 0.02
CA CYS A 206 -12.94 -9.90 1.08
C CYS A 206 -13.59 -9.76 2.46
#